data_62d5f8dd00f48f850b9cf2e7697192ef
#
_entry.id   62d5f8dd00f48f850b9cf2e7697192ef
#
_cell.length_a   1.000
_cell.length_b   1.000
_cell.length_c   1.000
_cell.angle_alpha   90.00
_cell.angle_beta   90.00
_cell.angle_gamma   90.00
#
_symmetry.space_group_name_H-M   'P 1'
#
loop_
_entity.id
_entity.type
_entity.pdbx_description
1 polymer ?
#
loop_
_entity_poly.entity_id
_entity_poly.type
_entity_poly.pdbx_seq_one_letter_code
_entity_poly.pdbx_strand_id
1 'polypeptide(L)'
;MTELIQRYAAALYDLAQTDNMGLTGAAQELLEQEQLWKVLTSSAVQVEEKKELIRSAAPLTGLEPLQAFLCLLAEEGHLDLFPDILEEVHQLELAADGGAVCVMTCAHKPDQAALDDVRRAVCRLRNLDRVVLQVKIDPELLGGFVLEVQGVTYDRSVKGRLERLAKGLEKGASVSESMEELMGSLRDTVKGFQIGQDTSETGRVLEVGDGIATVRGLDRAVYGELVEFDTGVKGMVMDLSRETVGCVLLGREEGLGEGSRVTRTGHPADVPVGRALLGRVVDAMGRPIDGLGPIHAADTRPIEREASGVISRQAVNVPLQTGILAIDSMIPIGRGQRELLIGDRQTGKTAIAVDTILNQKDQDVICIYVAIGQKASSVAHVRDTLQKHGAMEYSIIVSATASDPAPLQYIAPYAGAAMGEYFMEQGRDVLIVYDDLSKHAVAYRALSLLLKRSPGREAYPGDVFYLHSRLLERACRLT
;
A
#
# COMPACT_ATOMS: atom_id res chain seq x y z
N MET A 1 9.12 -8.23 -18.04
CA MET A 1 8.85 -7.72 -19.39
C MET A 1 8.90 -6.19 -19.44
N THR A 2 8.21 -5.47 -18.59
CA THR A 2 8.13 -3.99 -18.60
C THR A 2 9.49 -3.29 -18.47
N GLU A 3 10.40 -3.77 -17.62
CA GLU A 3 11.76 -3.21 -17.46
C GLU A 3 12.62 -3.38 -18.74
N LEU A 4 12.42 -4.50 -19.44
CA LEU A 4 13.11 -4.79 -20.68
C LEU A 4 12.65 -3.84 -21.82
N ILE A 5 11.32 -3.60 -21.92
CA ILE A 5 10.73 -2.65 -22.86
C ILE A 5 11.29 -1.25 -22.63
N GLN A 6 11.39 -0.82 -21.37
CA GLN A 6 11.92 0.50 -21.02
C GLN A 6 13.40 0.67 -21.34
N ARG A 7 14.21 -0.38 -21.13
CA ARG A 7 15.62 -0.35 -21.51
C ARG A 7 15.80 -0.23 -23.01
N TYR A 8 15.00 -0.99 -23.78
CA TYR A 8 15.02 -0.90 -25.23
C TYR A 8 14.48 0.45 -25.72
N ALA A 9 13.42 0.98 -25.10
CA ALA A 9 12.87 2.28 -25.45
C ALA A 9 13.85 3.42 -25.16
N ALA A 10 14.53 3.41 -24.01
CA ALA A 10 15.57 4.38 -23.70
C ALA A 10 16.73 4.34 -24.73
N ALA A 11 17.19 3.14 -25.09
CA ALA A 11 18.23 2.97 -26.09
C ALA A 11 17.80 3.47 -27.48
N LEU A 12 16.56 3.18 -27.89
CA LEU A 12 16.04 3.65 -29.18
C LEU A 12 15.82 5.18 -29.18
N TYR A 13 15.38 5.75 -28.05
CA TYR A 13 15.24 7.18 -27.88
C TYR A 13 16.58 7.92 -27.97
N ASP A 14 17.62 7.41 -27.32
CA ASP A 14 18.99 7.96 -27.41
C ASP A 14 19.52 7.91 -28.83
N LEU A 15 19.27 6.82 -29.55
CA LEU A 15 19.62 6.69 -30.99
C LEU A 15 18.85 7.72 -31.82
N ALA A 16 17.56 7.93 -31.56
CA ALA A 16 16.74 8.90 -32.31
C ALA A 16 17.20 10.35 -32.08
N GLN A 17 17.63 10.68 -30.88
CA GLN A 17 18.16 12.00 -30.52
C GLN A 17 19.52 12.29 -31.24
N THR A 18 20.36 11.27 -31.39
CA THR A 18 21.70 11.43 -31.94
C THR A 18 21.71 11.71 -33.44
N ASP A 19 20.77 11.13 -34.20
CA ASP A 19 20.80 11.13 -35.67
C ASP A 19 19.80 12.08 -36.35
N ASN A 20 18.84 12.67 -35.61
CA ASN A 20 17.80 13.59 -36.14
C ASN A 20 17.07 13.07 -37.43
N MET A 21 16.97 11.75 -37.60
CA MET A 21 16.59 11.08 -38.86
C MET A 21 15.15 10.56 -38.93
N GLY A 22 14.24 11.01 -38.07
CA GLY A 22 12.84 10.55 -38.15
C GLY A 22 12.65 9.04 -37.93
N LEU A 23 13.50 8.43 -37.07
CA LEU A 23 13.51 7.00 -36.79
C LEU A 23 12.16 6.47 -36.31
N THR A 24 11.44 7.24 -35.52
CA THR A 24 10.13 6.92 -35.01
C THR A 24 9.05 6.86 -36.10
N GLY A 25 9.11 7.74 -37.08
CA GLY A 25 8.21 7.72 -38.24
C GLY A 25 8.41 6.48 -39.12
N ALA A 26 9.65 6.13 -39.42
CA ALA A 26 9.96 4.93 -40.22
C ALA A 26 9.60 3.63 -39.46
N ALA A 27 9.77 3.61 -38.12
CA ALA A 27 9.37 2.51 -37.27
C ALA A 27 7.86 2.31 -37.31
N GLN A 28 7.09 3.39 -37.34
CA GLN A 28 5.62 3.36 -37.40
C GLN A 28 5.15 2.88 -38.79
N GLU A 29 5.75 3.34 -39.87
CA GLU A 29 5.50 2.84 -41.25
C GLU A 29 5.78 1.33 -41.41
N LEU A 30 6.81 0.82 -40.71
CA LEU A 30 7.09 -0.61 -40.66
C LEU A 30 5.96 -1.41 -40.00
N LEU A 31 5.41 -0.93 -38.91
CA LEU A 31 4.30 -1.58 -38.20
C LEU A 31 2.99 -1.54 -38.99
N GLU A 32 2.76 -0.52 -39.82
CA GLU A 32 1.61 -0.43 -40.74
C GLU A 32 1.63 -1.47 -41.84
N GLN A 33 2.81 -2.04 -42.16
CA GLN A 33 2.94 -3.15 -43.11
C GLN A 33 2.62 -4.51 -42.45
N GLU A 34 1.36 -4.75 -42.16
CA GLU A 34 0.89 -5.94 -41.44
C GLU A 34 1.44 -7.28 -41.97
N GLN A 35 1.61 -7.43 -43.27
CA GLN A 35 2.10 -8.68 -43.87
C GLN A 35 3.57 -8.91 -43.54
N LEU A 36 4.40 -7.87 -43.66
CA LEU A 36 5.82 -7.93 -43.33
C LEU A 36 6.01 -8.17 -41.84
N TRP A 37 5.24 -7.44 -41.01
CA TRP A 37 5.30 -7.58 -39.56
C TRP A 37 4.93 -8.98 -39.05
N LYS A 38 3.89 -9.60 -39.63
CA LYS A 38 3.50 -10.99 -39.32
C LYS A 38 4.59 -12.01 -39.67
N VAL A 39 5.34 -11.77 -40.74
CA VAL A 39 6.48 -12.63 -41.13
C VAL A 39 7.64 -12.46 -40.13
N LEU A 40 7.97 -11.22 -39.76
CA LEU A 40 9.06 -10.92 -38.83
C LEU A 40 8.82 -11.46 -37.42
N THR A 41 7.56 -11.44 -36.93
CA THR A 41 7.19 -11.97 -35.62
C THR A 41 6.93 -13.47 -35.61
N SER A 42 6.84 -14.11 -36.77
CA SER A 42 6.60 -15.56 -36.86
C SER A 42 7.77 -16.37 -36.31
N SER A 43 7.46 -17.36 -35.44
CA SER A 43 8.44 -18.33 -34.95
C SER A 43 8.94 -19.33 -36.00
N ALA A 44 8.26 -19.42 -37.16
CA ALA A 44 8.60 -20.34 -38.23
C ALA A 44 9.74 -19.83 -39.13
N VAL A 45 10.09 -18.53 -39.07
CA VAL A 45 11.13 -17.90 -39.89
C VAL A 45 12.45 -17.86 -39.11
N GLN A 46 13.55 -18.27 -39.75
CA GLN A 46 14.87 -18.27 -39.13
C GLN A 46 15.38 -16.84 -38.89
N VAL A 47 16.21 -16.65 -37.85
CA VAL A 47 16.73 -15.31 -37.46
C VAL A 47 17.47 -14.63 -38.61
N GLU A 48 18.28 -15.37 -39.36
CA GLU A 48 19.02 -14.82 -40.48
C GLU A 48 18.12 -14.32 -41.62
N GLU A 49 17.04 -15.03 -41.91
CA GLU A 49 16.03 -14.59 -42.89
C GLU A 49 15.30 -13.33 -42.43
N LYS A 50 14.99 -13.22 -41.11
CA LYS A 50 14.43 -11.99 -40.52
C LYS A 50 15.36 -10.79 -40.69
N LYS A 51 16.65 -10.96 -40.44
CA LYS A 51 17.64 -9.90 -40.62
C LYS A 51 17.78 -9.44 -42.11
N GLU A 52 17.68 -10.37 -43.05
CA GLU A 52 17.69 -10.01 -44.48
C GLU A 52 16.44 -9.22 -44.86
N LEU A 53 15.28 -9.61 -44.34
CA LEU A 53 14.02 -8.88 -44.53
C LEU A 53 14.06 -7.48 -43.90
N ILE A 54 14.59 -7.33 -42.68
CA ILE A 54 14.77 -6.02 -42.03
C ILE A 54 15.69 -5.11 -42.88
N ARG A 55 16.81 -5.62 -43.38
CA ARG A 55 17.75 -4.85 -44.21
C ARG A 55 17.18 -4.45 -45.54
N SER A 56 16.29 -5.24 -46.13
CA SER A 56 15.65 -5.00 -47.43
C SER A 56 14.32 -4.22 -47.33
N ALA A 57 13.82 -3.97 -46.14
CA ALA A 57 12.54 -3.28 -45.92
C ALA A 57 12.63 -1.81 -46.40
N ALA A 58 11.69 -1.41 -47.26
CA ALA A 58 11.70 -0.07 -47.86
C ALA A 58 11.66 1.09 -46.85
N PRO A 59 10.84 1.02 -45.74
CA PRO A 59 10.83 2.09 -44.74
C PRO A 59 12.14 2.28 -43.98
N LEU A 60 13.00 1.26 -43.96
CA LEU A 60 14.26 1.23 -43.20
C LEU A 60 15.47 1.59 -44.05
N THR A 61 15.28 1.88 -45.35
CA THR A 61 16.40 2.18 -46.27
C THR A 61 17.12 3.46 -45.85
N GLY A 62 18.43 3.34 -45.56
CA GLY A 62 19.24 4.46 -45.09
C GLY A 62 19.19 4.75 -43.59
N LEU A 63 18.49 3.92 -42.83
CA LEU A 63 18.35 4.05 -41.35
C LEU A 63 19.11 2.90 -40.65
N GLU A 64 20.43 2.87 -40.85
CA GLU A 64 21.31 1.82 -40.29
C GLU A 64 21.13 1.59 -38.78
N PRO A 65 20.98 2.64 -37.92
CA PRO A 65 20.79 2.45 -36.50
C PRO A 65 19.49 1.70 -36.15
N LEU A 66 18.39 2.00 -36.86
CA LEU A 66 17.11 1.32 -36.64
C LEU A 66 17.14 -0.13 -37.15
N GLN A 67 17.80 -0.36 -38.30
CA GLN A 67 18.01 -1.72 -38.79
C GLN A 67 18.83 -2.56 -37.81
N ALA A 68 19.92 -2.00 -37.26
CA ALA A 68 20.75 -2.67 -36.25
C ALA A 68 19.96 -3.00 -34.99
N PHE A 69 19.14 -2.08 -34.53
CA PHE A 69 18.29 -2.26 -33.37
C PHE A 69 17.25 -3.39 -33.58
N LEU A 70 16.58 -3.39 -34.74
CA LEU A 70 15.62 -4.44 -35.07
C LEU A 70 16.28 -5.81 -35.26
N CYS A 71 17.50 -5.84 -35.82
CA CYS A 71 18.28 -7.07 -35.91
C CYS A 71 18.66 -7.60 -34.53
N LEU A 72 18.99 -6.74 -33.58
CA LEU A 72 19.25 -7.12 -32.20
C LEU A 72 17.98 -7.73 -31.55
N LEU A 73 16.82 -7.10 -31.72
CA LEU A 73 15.56 -7.64 -31.24
C LEU A 73 15.21 -8.99 -31.86
N ALA A 74 15.59 -9.21 -33.13
CA ALA A 74 15.41 -10.49 -33.82
C ALA A 74 16.32 -11.57 -33.24
N GLU A 75 17.58 -11.25 -32.92
CA GLU A 75 18.53 -12.16 -32.26
C GLU A 75 18.08 -12.61 -30.89
N GLU A 76 17.58 -11.67 -30.08
CA GLU A 76 17.10 -11.93 -28.72
C GLU A 76 15.69 -12.52 -28.70
N GLY A 77 14.99 -12.59 -29.83
CA GLY A 77 13.62 -13.13 -29.90
C GLY A 77 12.55 -12.18 -29.37
N HIS A 78 12.82 -10.89 -29.29
CA HIS A 78 11.97 -9.85 -28.70
C HIS A 78 11.31 -8.92 -29.72
N LEU A 79 11.20 -9.33 -30.98
CA LEU A 79 10.55 -8.52 -32.03
C LEU A 79 9.07 -8.23 -31.75
N ASP A 80 8.38 -9.13 -31.06
CA ASP A 80 6.99 -8.99 -30.63
C ASP A 80 6.75 -7.83 -29.66
N LEU A 81 7.81 -7.41 -28.93
CA LEU A 81 7.76 -6.28 -28.00
C LEU A 81 7.96 -4.91 -28.67
N PHE A 82 8.32 -4.88 -29.97
CA PHE A 82 8.65 -3.64 -30.66
C PHE A 82 7.52 -2.60 -30.69
N PRO A 83 6.23 -2.98 -30.87
CA PRO A 83 5.13 -2.01 -30.78
C PRO A 83 5.06 -1.30 -29.41
N ASP A 84 5.25 -2.07 -28.32
CA ASP A 84 5.24 -1.54 -26.96
C ASP A 84 6.47 -0.65 -26.70
N ILE A 85 7.63 -1.03 -27.24
CA ILE A 85 8.86 -0.23 -27.19
C ILE A 85 8.65 1.12 -27.90
N LEU A 86 8.01 1.13 -29.06
CA LEU A 86 7.76 2.36 -29.81
C LEU A 86 6.75 3.27 -29.09
N GLU A 87 5.75 2.72 -28.45
CA GLU A 87 4.81 3.49 -27.64
C GLU A 87 5.52 4.17 -26.45
N GLU A 88 6.44 3.47 -25.80
CA GLU A 88 7.25 4.03 -24.69
C GLU A 88 8.24 5.11 -25.21
N VAL A 89 8.86 4.93 -26.38
CA VAL A 89 9.69 5.97 -27.00
C VAL A 89 8.88 7.23 -27.28
N HIS A 90 7.66 7.10 -27.78
CA HIS A 90 6.80 8.23 -28.03
C HIS A 90 6.42 8.97 -26.73
N GLN A 91 6.27 8.26 -25.61
CA GLN A 91 6.09 8.88 -24.30
C GLN A 91 7.32 9.64 -23.83
N LEU A 92 8.52 9.11 -24.07
CA LEU A 92 9.79 9.79 -23.77
C LEU A 92 10.00 11.06 -24.60
N GLU A 93 9.69 11.02 -25.89
CA GLU A 93 9.74 12.19 -26.79
C GLU A 93 8.78 13.30 -26.29
N LEU A 94 7.53 12.95 -25.98
CA LEU A 94 6.56 13.89 -25.45
C LEU A 94 7.00 14.49 -24.11
N ALA A 95 7.59 13.69 -23.23
CA ALA A 95 8.07 14.15 -21.94
C ALA A 95 9.24 15.15 -22.07
N ALA A 96 10.13 14.91 -23.04
CA ALA A 96 11.25 15.82 -23.34
C ALA A 96 10.78 17.18 -23.87
N ASP A 97 9.66 17.21 -24.61
CA ASP A 97 9.01 18.43 -25.12
C ASP A 97 8.07 19.10 -24.09
N GLY A 98 8.14 18.73 -22.79
CA GLY A 98 7.25 19.28 -21.77
C GLY A 98 5.80 18.83 -21.89
N GLY A 99 5.52 17.80 -22.66
CA GLY A 99 4.20 17.21 -22.87
C GLY A 99 3.96 15.96 -22.04
N ALA A 100 2.72 15.45 -22.07
CA ALA A 100 2.35 14.19 -21.46
C ALA A 100 1.19 13.51 -22.20
N VAL A 101 1.16 12.18 -22.11
CA VAL A 101 0.00 11.40 -22.53
C VAL A 101 -1.04 11.39 -21.41
N CYS A 102 -2.29 11.67 -21.75
CA CYS A 102 -3.44 11.60 -20.85
C CYS A 102 -4.43 10.57 -21.39
N VAL A 103 -4.65 9.50 -20.64
CA VAL A 103 -5.67 8.51 -20.96
C VAL A 103 -7.00 8.95 -20.39
N MET A 104 -8.01 9.13 -21.25
CA MET A 104 -9.37 9.50 -20.87
C MET A 104 -10.29 8.29 -21.10
N THR A 105 -10.77 7.69 -20.03
CA THR A 105 -11.78 6.61 -20.10
C THR A 105 -13.17 7.21 -19.89
N CYS A 106 -14.08 7.01 -20.85
CA CYS A 106 -15.42 7.62 -20.86
C CYS A 106 -16.50 6.55 -21.06
N ALA A 107 -17.69 6.78 -20.50
CA ALA A 107 -18.85 5.91 -20.77
C ALA A 107 -19.35 6.03 -22.23
N HIS A 108 -19.24 7.21 -22.81
CA HIS A 108 -19.64 7.51 -24.20
C HIS A 108 -18.56 8.35 -24.88
N LYS A 109 -18.50 8.25 -26.20
CA LYS A 109 -17.53 9.03 -27.00
C LYS A 109 -17.80 10.52 -26.86
N PRO A 110 -16.85 11.33 -26.33
CA PRO A 110 -17.01 12.76 -26.18
C PRO A 110 -16.94 13.48 -27.54
N ASP A 111 -17.49 14.69 -27.61
CA ASP A 111 -17.35 15.55 -28.77
C ASP A 111 -15.97 16.25 -28.79
N GLN A 112 -15.59 16.82 -29.95
CA GLN A 112 -14.28 17.43 -30.11
C GLN A 112 -14.08 18.66 -29.20
N ALA A 113 -15.15 19.41 -28.93
CA ALA A 113 -15.10 20.58 -28.05
C ALA A 113 -14.79 20.19 -26.60
N ALA A 114 -15.41 19.11 -26.11
CA ALA A 114 -15.13 18.57 -24.77
C ALA A 114 -13.68 18.05 -24.65
N LEU A 115 -13.16 17.41 -25.70
CA LEU A 115 -11.75 16.94 -25.72
C LEU A 115 -10.77 18.12 -25.62
N ASP A 116 -11.04 19.21 -26.35
CA ASP A 116 -10.19 20.41 -26.32
C ASP A 116 -10.28 21.16 -24.99
N ASP A 117 -11.43 21.15 -24.33
CA ASP A 117 -11.59 21.70 -22.98
C ASP A 117 -10.81 20.89 -21.94
N VAL A 118 -10.89 19.55 -22.00
CA VAL A 118 -10.11 18.65 -21.13
C VAL A 118 -8.62 18.88 -21.35
N ARG A 119 -8.16 18.93 -22.62
CA ARG A 119 -6.75 19.16 -22.95
C ARG A 119 -6.24 20.47 -22.33
N ARG A 120 -6.98 21.57 -22.49
CA ARG A 120 -6.64 22.88 -21.89
C ARG A 120 -6.63 22.86 -20.38
N ALA A 121 -7.57 22.15 -19.77
CA ALA A 121 -7.66 22.03 -18.33
C ALA A 121 -6.49 21.21 -17.74
N VAL A 122 -6.12 20.10 -18.37
CA VAL A 122 -4.97 19.26 -17.94
C VAL A 122 -3.65 20.01 -18.09
N CYS A 123 -3.44 20.73 -19.22
CA CYS A 123 -2.26 21.57 -19.41
C CYS A 123 -2.08 22.58 -18.27
N ARG A 124 -3.16 23.30 -17.89
CA ARG A 124 -3.10 24.27 -16.77
C ARG A 124 -2.84 23.63 -15.42
N LEU A 125 -3.49 22.50 -15.14
CA LEU A 125 -3.39 21.81 -13.86
C LEU A 125 -2.00 21.22 -13.57
N ARG A 126 -1.35 20.73 -14.63
CA ARG A 126 -0.07 20.05 -14.53
C ARG A 126 1.10 20.89 -15.01
N ASN A 127 0.84 22.12 -15.43
CA ASN A 127 1.83 23.03 -16.01
C ASN A 127 2.58 22.37 -17.19
N LEU A 128 1.82 21.74 -18.11
CA LEU A 128 2.33 21.07 -19.29
C LEU A 128 2.12 21.93 -20.51
N ASP A 129 3.09 21.92 -21.43
CA ASP A 129 3.01 22.67 -22.69
C ASP A 129 2.08 21.98 -23.69
N ARG A 130 2.03 20.66 -23.68
CA ARG A 130 1.23 19.85 -24.58
C ARG A 130 0.70 18.58 -23.93
N VAL A 131 -0.55 18.20 -24.26
CA VAL A 131 -1.17 16.94 -23.80
C VAL A 131 -1.75 16.19 -24.98
N VAL A 132 -1.39 14.93 -25.11
CA VAL A 132 -1.97 13.99 -26.06
C VAL A 132 -3.05 13.18 -25.34
N LEU A 133 -4.31 13.28 -25.80
CA LEU A 133 -5.46 12.58 -25.22
C LEU A 133 -5.67 11.26 -25.95
N GLN A 134 -5.54 10.14 -25.23
CA GLN A 134 -5.99 8.82 -25.69
C GLN A 134 -7.35 8.52 -25.08
N VAL A 135 -8.38 8.34 -25.91
CA VAL A 135 -9.76 8.12 -25.45
C VAL A 135 -10.07 6.63 -25.48
N LYS A 136 -10.43 6.06 -24.31
CA LYS A 136 -10.96 4.71 -24.16
C LYS A 136 -12.43 4.77 -23.81
N ILE A 137 -13.24 3.86 -24.36
CA ILE A 137 -14.68 3.79 -24.06
C ILE A 137 -14.92 2.58 -23.15
N ASP A 138 -15.48 2.85 -21.97
CA ASP A 138 -15.87 1.85 -20.99
C ASP A 138 -17.30 2.12 -20.49
N PRO A 139 -18.28 1.35 -20.98
CA PRO A 139 -19.68 1.49 -20.58
C PRO A 139 -19.96 1.20 -19.11
N GLU A 140 -19.06 0.46 -18.41
CA GLU A 140 -19.22 0.15 -16.98
C GLU A 140 -19.11 1.37 -16.06
N LEU A 141 -18.58 2.49 -16.55
CA LEU A 141 -18.55 3.75 -15.81
C LEU A 141 -19.93 4.36 -15.58
N LEU A 142 -20.99 3.87 -16.26
CA LEU A 142 -22.37 4.35 -16.21
C LEU A 142 -22.55 5.82 -16.65
N GLY A 143 -21.49 6.62 -16.73
CA GLY A 143 -21.47 8.03 -17.09
C GLY A 143 -20.24 8.75 -16.55
N GLY A 144 -19.96 9.95 -17.09
CA GLY A 144 -18.78 10.71 -16.74
C GLY A 144 -17.50 10.19 -17.39
N PHE A 145 -16.36 10.50 -16.77
CA PHE A 145 -15.04 10.09 -17.29
C PHE A 145 -14.01 9.92 -16.16
N VAL A 146 -12.95 9.18 -16.48
CA VAL A 146 -11.74 9.05 -15.66
C VAL A 146 -10.57 9.54 -16.51
N LEU A 147 -9.75 10.45 -15.97
CA LEU A 147 -8.52 10.93 -16.59
C LEU A 147 -7.31 10.38 -15.84
N GLU A 148 -6.35 9.85 -16.57
CA GLU A 148 -5.07 9.40 -16.04
C GLU A 148 -3.94 10.14 -16.76
N VAL A 149 -3.13 10.90 -16.01
CA VAL A 149 -2.00 11.67 -16.54
C VAL A 149 -0.86 11.68 -15.53
N GLN A 150 0.33 11.26 -15.99
CA GLN A 150 1.53 11.18 -15.16
C GLN A 150 1.28 10.48 -13.80
N GLY A 151 0.63 9.32 -13.80
CA GLY A 151 0.35 8.55 -12.58
C GLY A 151 -0.73 9.12 -11.66
N VAL A 152 -1.41 10.22 -12.04
CA VAL A 152 -2.51 10.79 -11.26
C VAL A 152 -3.83 10.53 -11.98
N THR A 153 -4.78 9.99 -11.23
CA THR A 153 -6.14 9.70 -11.71
C THR A 153 -7.14 10.73 -11.19
N TYR A 154 -7.92 11.28 -12.11
CA TYR A 154 -9.03 12.18 -11.81
C TYR A 154 -10.33 11.45 -12.16
N ASP A 155 -10.97 10.84 -11.16
CA ASP A 155 -12.22 10.11 -11.35
C ASP A 155 -13.44 11.00 -11.19
N ARG A 156 -14.15 11.19 -12.29
CA ARG A 156 -15.42 11.91 -12.41
C ARG A 156 -16.54 11.02 -12.94
N SER A 157 -16.37 9.69 -12.80
CA SER A 157 -17.40 8.74 -13.20
C SER A 157 -18.56 8.67 -12.20
N VAL A 158 -19.73 8.26 -12.69
CA VAL A 158 -20.89 7.96 -11.83
C VAL A 158 -20.60 6.79 -10.93
N LYS A 159 -19.91 5.76 -11.45
CA LYS A 159 -19.47 4.57 -10.68
C LYS A 159 -18.61 4.97 -9.48
N GLY A 160 -17.56 5.76 -9.68
CA GLY A 160 -16.67 6.20 -8.59
C GLY A 160 -17.38 7.08 -7.54
N ARG A 161 -18.44 7.82 -7.94
CA ARG A 161 -19.27 8.55 -6.98
C ARG A 161 -20.17 7.65 -6.16
N LEU A 162 -20.78 6.65 -6.78
CA LEU A 162 -21.59 5.65 -6.08
C LEU A 162 -20.76 4.84 -5.08
N GLU A 163 -19.55 4.44 -5.45
CA GLU A 163 -18.62 3.74 -4.55
C GLU A 163 -18.21 4.61 -3.35
N ARG A 164 -17.95 5.90 -3.58
CA ARG A 164 -17.66 6.85 -2.48
C ARG A 164 -18.84 7.04 -1.54
N LEU A 165 -20.04 7.11 -2.07
CA LEU A 165 -21.28 7.17 -1.27
C LEU A 165 -21.50 5.90 -0.45
N ALA A 166 -21.31 4.73 -1.06
CA ALA A 166 -21.40 3.45 -0.37
C ALA A 166 -20.39 3.38 0.80
N LYS A 167 -19.13 3.74 0.55
CA LYS A 167 -18.08 3.84 1.59
C LYS A 167 -18.40 4.89 2.67
N GLY A 168 -19.08 5.99 2.31
CA GLY A 168 -19.54 7.03 3.25
C GLY A 168 -20.68 6.55 4.15
N LEU A 169 -21.62 5.79 3.60
CA LEU A 169 -22.73 5.18 4.36
C LEU A 169 -22.24 4.12 5.36
N GLU A 170 -21.23 3.33 4.97
CA GLU A 170 -20.58 2.37 5.87
C GLU A 170 -19.86 3.06 7.05
N LYS A 171 -19.42 4.30 6.89
CA LYS A 171 -18.78 5.11 7.94
C LYS A 171 -19.76 5.90 8.82
N GLY A 172 -21.07 5.70 8.67
CA GLY A 172 -22.10 6.30 9.53
C GLY A 172 -22.51 7.73 9.17
N ALA A 173 -22.19 8.20 7.94
CA ALA A 173 -22.72 9.46 7.45
C ALA A 173 -24.25 9.40 7.26
N SER A 174 -24.96 10.47 7.62
CA SER A 174 -26.43 10.49 7.51
C SER A 174 -26.86 10.47 6.03
N VAL A 175 -27.87 9.68 5.72
CA VAL A 175 -28.41 9.50 4.35
C VAL A 175 -28.85 10.83 3.74
N SER A 176 -29.23 11.82 4.54
CA SER A 176 -29.67 13.13 4.07
C SER A 176 -28.52 14.00 3.53
N GLU A 177 -27.37 14.01 4.21
CA GLU A 177 -26.20 14.76 3.75
C GLU A 177 -25.62 14.17 2.46
N SER A 178 -25.58 12.82 2.36
CA SER A 178 -25.09 12.13 1.16
C SER A 178 -26.00 12.35 -0.07
N MET A 179 -27.30 12.52 0.13
CA MET A 179 -28.26 12.76 -0.95
C MET A 179 -28.19 14.23 -1.45
N GLU A 180 -27.98 15.20 -0.55
CA GLU A 180 -27.79 16.60 -0.92
C GLU A 180 -26.49 16.83 -1.69
N GLU A 181 -25.39 16.16 -1.28
CA GLU A 181 -24.13 16.17 -2.02
C GLU A 181 -24.28 15.55 -3.42
N LEU A 182 -25.04 14.46 -3.55
CA LEU A 182 -25.32 13.83 -4.84
C LEU A 182 -26.12 14.77 -5.76
N MET A 183 -27.17 15.40 -5.25
CA MET A 183 -27.99 16.33 -5.99
C MET A 183 -27.24 17.62 -6.35
N GLY A 184 -26.36 18.11 -5.46
CA GLY A 184 -25.45 19.22 -5.71
C GLY A 184 -24.47 18.90 -6.84
N SER A 185 -23.81 17.75 -6.75
CA SER A 185 -22.80 17.34 -7.73
C SER A 185 -23.39 17.02 -9.12
N LEU A 186 -24.64 16.56 -9.20
CA LEU A 186 -25.37 16.38 -10.46
C LEU A 186 -25.70 17.75 -11.12
N ARG A 187 -26.05 18.77 -10.33
CA ARG A 187 -26.24 20.11 -10.84
C ARG A 187 -24.99 20.81 -11.34
N ASP A 188 -23.85 20.56 -10.66
CA ASP A 188 -22.55 21.15 -11.01
C ASP A 188 -21.92 20.51 -12.24
N THR A 189 -22.23 19.25 -12.52
CA THR A 189 -21.81 18.55 -13.75
C THR A 189 -22.46 19.16 -15.00
N VAL A 190 -23.62 19.77 -14.83
CA VAL A 190 -24.36 20.45 -15.94
C VAL A 190 -23.92 21.90 -16.13
N LYS A 191 -23.29 22.54 -15.13
CA LYS A 191 -23.05 23.99 -15.13
C LYS A 191 -21.61 24.46 -15.29
N GLY A 192 -20.63 23.62 -15.32
CA GLY A 192 -19.26 24.10 -15.53
C GLY A 192 -18.18 23.07 -15.22
N PHE A 193 -17.29 22.96 -16.15
CA PHE A 193 -16.08 22.18 -16.10
C PHE A 193 -15.14 22.75 -15.02
N GLN A 194 -15.34 22.39 -13.75
CA GLN A 194 -14.34 22.65 -12.71
C GLN A 194 -13.74 21.32 -12.29
N ILE A 195 -12.45 21.13 -12.58
CA ILE A 195 -11.66 20.03 -12.08
C ILE A 195 -11.40 20.30 -10.59
N GLY A 196 -12.20 19.69 -9.72
CA GLY A 196 -11.99 19.78 -8.28
C GLY A 196 -10.84 18.88 -7.79
N GLN A 197 -10.39 19.13 -6.58
CA GLN A 197 -9.13 18.60 -6.03
C GLN A 197 -9.13 17.13 -5.58
N ASP A 198 -10.10 16.31 -5.94
CA ASP A 198 -10.07 14.88 -5.65
C ASP A 198 -9.14 14.14 -6.62
N THR A 199 -7.84 14.27 -6.38
CA THR A 199 -6.80 13.56 -7.13
C THR A 199 -6.30 12.39 -6.31
N SER A 200 -6.54 11.18 -6.77
CA SER A 200 -5.85 9.99 -6.26
C SER A 200 -4.65 9.68 -7.15
N GLU A 201 -3.47 9.67 -6.56
CA GLU A 201 -2.27 9.21 -7.25
C GLU A 201 -2.33 7.69 -7.36
N THR A 202 -2.13 7.16 -8.56
CA THR A 202 -2.18 5.73 -8.83
C THR A 202 -0.88 5.25 -9.40
N GLY A 203 -0.44 4.09 -8.94
CA GLY A 203 0.72 3.37 -9.46
C GLY A 203 0.32 2.05 -10.09
N ARG A 204 1.30 1.36 -10.64
CA ARG A 204 1.17 0.00 -11.18
C ARG A 204 2.17 -0.93 -10.51
N VAL A 205 1.73 -2.14 -10.22
CA VAL A 205 2.59 -3.20 -9.70
C VAL A 205 3.55 -3.65 -10.80
N LEU A 206 4.84 -3.61 -10.52
CA LEU A 206 5.89 -4.15 -11.38
C LEU A 206 6.16 -5.63 -11.06
N GLU A 207 6.21 -5.96 -9.78
CA GLU A 207 6.51 -7.28 -9.28
C GLU A 207 5.73 -7.51 -7.98
N VAL A 208 5.19 -8.70 -7.78
CA VAL A 208 4.55 -9.12 -6.53
C VAL A 208 5.00 -10.52 -6.16
N GLY A 209 5.32 -10.74 -4.90
CA GLY A 209 5.71 -12.04 -4.36
C GLY A 209 6.10 -11.95 -2.89
N ASP A 210 5.91 -13.05 -2.17
CA ASP A 210 6.28 -13.20 -0.76
C ASP A 210 5.74 -12.10 0.19
N GLY A 211 4.55 -11.53 -0.12
CA GLY A 211 3.92 -10.47 0.69
C GLY A 211 4.45 -9.08 0.41
N ILE A 212 5.20 -8.88 -0.66
CA ILE A 212 5.70 -7.58 -1.10
C ILE A 212 5.28 -7.30 -2.53
N ALA A 213 4.90 -6.04 -2.79
CA ALA A 213 4.65 -5.51 -4.11
C ALA A 213 5.60 -4.35 -4.39
N THR A 214 6.32 -4.41 -5.49
CA THR A 214 7.09 -3.28 -6.02
C THR A 214 6.20 -2.51 -6.97
N VAL A 215 5.99 -1.23 -6.69
CA VAL A 215 5.04 -0.36 -7.40
C VAL A 215 5.78 0.80 -8.03
N ARG A 216 5.36 1.22 -9.22
CA ARG A 216 5.83 2.42 -9.91
C ARG A 216 4.72 3.45 -10.03
N GLY A 217 5.07 4.74 -10.01
CA GLY A 217 4.12 5.84 -10.23
C GLY A 217 3.41 6.35 -8.98
N LEU A 218 3.94 6.05 -7.78
CA LEU A 218 3.52 6.64 -6.51
C LEU A 218 4.57 7.64 -6.02
N ASP A 219 4.82 8.70 -6.81
CA ASP A 219 5.95 9.63 -6.59
C ASP A 219 5.86 10.45 -5.31
N ARG A 220 4.65 10.60 -4.76
CA ARG A 220 4.39 11.34 -3.52
C ARG A 220 4.10 10.44 -2.33
N ALA A 221 4.29 9.13 -2.47
CA ALA A 221 4.07 8.19 -1.36
C ALA A 221 5.01 8.49 -0.19
N VAL A 222 4.51 8.31 1.02
CA VAL A 222 5.25 8.54 2.25
C VAL A 222 5.46 7.19 2.97
N TYR A 223 6.60 7.03 3.64
CA TYR A 223 6.86 5.85 4.46
C TYR A 223 5.76 5.64 5.50
N GLY A 224 5.25 4.41 5.61
CA GLY A 224 4.14 4.07 6.50
C GLY A 224 2.75 4.40 5.95
N GLU A 225 2.64 4.96 4.74
CA GLU A 225 1.35 5.26 4.10
C GLU A 225 0.63 3.97 3.71
N LEU A 226 -0.69 3.96 3.91
CA LEU A 226 -1.55 2.89 3.44
C LEU A 226 -1.86 3.08 1.95
N VAL A 227 -1.76 2.00 1.18
CA VAL A 227 -2.16 1.93 -0.22
C VAL A 227 -3.22 0.86 -0.41
N GLU A 228 -4.09 1.04 -1.39
CA GLU A 228 -5.16 0.08 -1.73
C GLU A 228 -4.97 -0.42 -3.16
N PHE A 229 -4.91 -1.74 -3.33
CA PHE A 229 -4.82 -2.39 -4.63
C PHE A 229 -6.24 -2.57 -5.23
N ASP A 230 -6.33 -2.70 -6.54
CA ASP A 230 -7.60 -2.90 -7.27
C ASP A 230 -8.36 -4.15 -6.83
N THR A 231 -7.68 -5.15 -6.29
CA THR A 231 -8.25 -6.35 -5.67
C THR A 231 -8.85 -6.09 -4.28
N GLY A 232 -8.75 -4.88 -3.72
CA GLY A 232 -9.15 -4.53 -2.36
C GLY A 232 -8.14 -4.94 -1.27
N VAL A 233 -7.01 -5.54 -1.65
CA VAL A 233 -5.91 -5.81 -0.72
C VAL A 233 -5.27 -4.48 -0.32
N LYS A 234 -4.98 -4.33 0.97
CA LYS A 234 -4.26 -3.17 1.48
C LYS A 234 -2.77 -3.45 1.58
N GLY A 235 -1.96 -2.45 1.33
CA GLY A 235 -0.52 -2.49 1.53
C GLY A 235 -0.03 -1.29 2.33
N MET A 236 1.17 -1.39 2.86
CA MET A 236 1.84 -0.29 3.55
C MET A 236 3.19 -0.02 2.88
N VAL A 237 3.47 1.25 2.60
CA VAL A 237 4.73 1.69 2.01
C VAL A 237 5.85 1.52 3.02
N MET A 238 6.87 0.72 2.68
CA MET A 238 8.02 0.47 3.56
C MET A 238 9.37 0.73 2.90
N ASP A 239 9.41 0.92 1.60
CA ASP A 239 10.62 1.29 0.89
C ASP A 239 10.32 2.37 -0.14
N LEU A 240 11.21 3.36 -0.24
CA LEU A 240 11.09 4.48 -1.17
C LEU A 240 12.40 4.58 -1.95
N SER A 241 12.35 4.18 -3.20
CA SER A 241 13.44 4.34 -4.16
C SER A 241 13.11 5.48 -5.12
N ARG A 242 14.05 5.84 -5.98
CA ARG A 242 13.88 6.96 -6.92
C ARG A 242 12.74 6.73 -7.94
N GLU A 243 12.54 5.50 -8.35
CA GLU A 243 11.60 5.12 -9.42
C GLU A 243 10.52 4.14 -8.95
N THR A 244 10.72 3.51 -7.79
CA THR A 244 9.84 2.45 -7.29
C THR A 244 9.54 2.61 -5.81
N VAL A 245 8.39 2.12 -5.40
CA VAL A 245 7.92 2.09 -4.04
C VAL A 245 7.71 0.63 -3.63
N GLY A 246 8.38 0.19 -2.57
CA GLY A 246 8.19 -1.13 -1.98
C GLY A 246 7.04 -1.11 -0.97
N CYS A 247 5.98 -1.84 -1.27
CA CYS A 247 4.80 -1.98 -0.43
C CYS A 247 4.74 -3.38 0.17
N VAL A 248 4.53 -3.49 1.49
CA VAL A 248 4.24 -4.77 2.15
C VAL A 248 2.74 -5.00 2.18
N LEU A 249 2.30 -6.20 1.81
CA LEU A 249 0.88 -6.52 1.72
C LEU A 249 0.30 -6.87 3.09
N LEU A 250 -0.80 -6.25 3.46
CA LEU A 250 -1.53 -6.47 4.71
C LEU A 250 -2.68 -7.48 4.53
N GLY A 251 -2.51 -8.41 3.60
CA GLY A 251 -3.48 -9.44 3.25
C GLY A 251 -2.84 -10.52 2.39
N ARG A 252 -3.67 -11.43 1.85
CA ARG A 252 -3.23 -12.44 0.91
C ARG A 252 -3.05 -11.86 -0.48
N GLU A 253 -2.10 -12.37 -1.23
CA GLU A 253 -1.75 -11.92 -2.59
C GLU A 253 -2.75 -12.36 -3.67
N GLU A 254 -3.86 -13.01 -3.29
CA GLU A 254 -4.81 -13.60 -4.23
C GLU A 254 -5.36 -12.54 -5.21
N GLY A 255 -5.15 -12.77 -6.50
CA GLY A 255 -5.62 -11.88 -7.57
C GLY A 255 -4.70 -10.68 -7.86
N LEU A 256 -3.61 -10.48 -7.10
CA LEU A 256 -2.60 -9.48 -7.42
C LEU A 256 -1.59 -10.03 -8.43
N GLY A 257 -1.28 -9.23 -9.45
CA GLY A 257 -0.29 -9.56 -10.46
C GLY A 257 0.43 -8.32 -10.98
N GLU A 258 1.39 -8.54 -11.88
CA GLU A 258 2.04 -7.45 -12.62
C GLU A 258 0.99 -6.62 -13.37
N GLY A 259 1.12 -5.29 -13.33
CA GLY A 259 0.19 -4.37 -13.95
C GLY A 259 -1.04 -4.01 -13.13
N SER A 260 -1.32 -4.70 -11.98
CA SER A 260 -2.39 -4.35 -11.06
C SER A 260 -2.29 -2.89 -10.62
N ARG A 261 -3.45 -2.23 -10.49
CA ARG A 261 -3.51 -0.83 -10.09
C ARG A 261 -3.39 -0.68 -8.59
N VAL A 262 -2.63 0.30 -8.15
CA VAL A 262 -2.47 0.69 -6.74
C VAL A 262 -2.86 2.14 -6.57
N THR A 263 -3.64 2.46 -5.55
CA THR A 263 -4.09 3.81 -5.25
C THR A 263 -3.59 4.23 -3.87
N ARG A 264 -3.05 5.43 -3.76
CA ARG A 264 -2.69 6.03 -2.46
C ARG A 264 -3.95 6.37 -1.67
N THR A 265 -3.88 6.17 -0.37
CA THR A 265 -4.95 6.62 0.55
C THR A 265 -4.68 8.02 1.11
N GLY A 266 -3.42 8.49 1.07
CA GLY A 266 -3.01 9.79 1.59
C GLY A 266 -2.87 9.84 3.12
N HIS A 267 -3.06 8.73 3.82
CA HIS A 267 -2.91 8.67 5.28
C HIS A 267 -2.07 7.43 5.71
N PRO A 268 -1.39 7.50 6.86
CA PRO A 268 -0.61 6.37 7.38
C PRO A 268 -1.53 5.20 7.73
N ALA A 269 -0.93 4.00 7.87
CA ALA A 269 -1.64 2.82 8.32
C ALA A 269 -2.27 3.07 9.70
N ASP A 270 -3.56 2.81 9.81
CA ASP A 270 -4.38 3.09 10.98
C ASP A 270 -5.15 1.85 11.44
N VAL A 271 -5.61 1.88 12.69
CA VAL A 271 -6.45 0.84 13.30
C VAL A 271 -7.66 1.45 13.98
N PRO A 272 -8.79 0.74 14.00
CA PRO A 272 -9.96 1.17 14.76
C PRO A 272 -9.65 1.18 16.26
N VAL A 273 -10.19 2.18 16.96
CA VAL A 273 -10.02 2.34 18.40
C VAL A 273 -11.38 2.62 19.07
N GLY A 274 -11.47 2.35 20.37
CA GLY A 274 -12.67 2.64 21.12
C GLY A 274 -13.15 1.49 22.00
N ARG A 275 -14.16 1.76 22.81
CA ARG A 275 -14.74 0.78 23.74
C ARG A 275 -15.38 -0.44 23.07
N ALA A 276 -15.76 -0.31 21.78
CA ALA A 276 -16.32 -1.41 21.01
C ALA A 276 -15.34 -2.58 20.79
N LEU A 277 -14.04 -2.36 21.02
CA LEU A 277 -13.01 -3.39 20.97
C LEU A 277 -12.89 -4.22 22.26
N LEU A 278 -13.44 -3.76 23.39
CA LEU A 278 -13.40 -4.51 24.64
C LEU A 278 -14.19 -5.82 24.50
N GLY A 279 -13.62 -6.89 24.98
CA GLY A 279 -14.19 -8.23 24.86
C GLY A 279 -13.94 -8.91 23.52
N ARG A 280 -13.27 -8.25 22.57
CA ARG A 280 -13.09 -8.75 21.19
C ARG A 280 -11.69 -9.30 20.95
N VAL A 281 -11.64 -10.21 19.99
CA VAL A 281 -10.38 -10.71 19.41
C VAL A 281 -10.27 -10.17 17.99
N VAL A 282 -9.22 -9.42 17.71
CA VAL A 282 -9.00 -8.74 16.45
C VAL A 282 -7.66 -9.13 15.81
N ASP A 283 -7.55 -8.96 14.51
CA ASP A 283 -6.26 -9.07 13.81
C ASP A 283 -5.42 -7.79 14.00
N ALA A 284 -4.23 -7.77 13.40
CA ALA A 284 -3.32 -6.63 13.47
C ALA A 284 -3.85 -5.34 12.80
N MET A 285 -4.89 -5.44 11.96
CA MET A 285 -5.60 -4.31 11.36
C MET A 285 -6.87 -3.91 12.14
N GLY A 286 -7.12 -4.54 13.29
CA GLY A 286 -8.33 -4.31 14.10
C GLY A 286 -9.60 -4.94 13.55
N ARG A 287 -9.52 -5.85 12.58
CA ARG A 287 -10.67 -6.59 12.06
C ARG A 287 -11.04 -7.72 13.01
N PRO A 288 -12.32 -7.95 13.32
CA PRO A 288 -12.73 -9.01 14.24
C PRO A 288 -12.48 -10.40 13.63
N ILE A 289 -11.89 -11.28 14.44
CA ILE A 289 -11.66 -12.69 14.09
C ILE A 289 -12.33 -13.66 15.06
N ASP A 290 -13.17 -13.16 15.96
CA ASP A 290 -13.87 -13.89 17.02
C ASP A 290 -15.24 -14.44 16.59
N GLY A 291 -15.71 -14.12 15.39
CA GLY A 291 -17.03 -14.54 14.89
C GLY A 291 -18.22 -13.79 15.49
N LEU A 292 -17.98 -12.72 16.28
CA LEU A 292 -19.05 -11.94 16.93
C LEU A 292 -19.58 -10.78 16.06
N GLY A 293 -19.27 -10.78 14.75
CA GLY A 293 -19.73 -9.76 13.83
C GLY A 293 -18.83 -8.51 13.78
N PRO A 294 -19.17 -7.53 12.91
CA PRO A 294 -18.37 -6.33 12.69
C PRO A 294 -18.27 -5.45 13.93
N ILE A 295 -17.18 -4.71 14.07
CA ILE A 295 -16.93 -3.76 15.15
C ILE A 295 -17.17 -2.35 14.60
N HIS A 296 -18.12 -1.64 15.20
CA HIS A 296 -18.35 -0.22 14.89
C HIS A 296 -17.49 0.61 15.84
N ALA A 297 -16.27 0.90 15.40
CA ALA A 297 -15.33 1.71 16.16
C ALA A 297 -15.76 3.18 16.17
N ALA A 298 -15.45 3.87 17.26
CA ALA A 298 -15.75 5.29 17.41
C ALA A 298 -14.78 6.17 16.58
N ASP A 299 -13.55 5.70 16.39
CA ASP A 299 -12.46 6.46 15.76
C ASP A 299 -11.39 5.51 15.19
N THR A 300 -10.43 6.06 14.42
CA THR A 300 -9.24 5.35 13.96
C THR A 300 -7.98 6.08 14.42
N ARG A 301 -6.88 5.33 14.60
CA ARG A 301 -5.59 5.91 14.99
C ARG A 301 -4.46 5.35 14.16
N PRO A 302 -3.46 6.19 13.78
CA PRO A 302 -2.24 5.71 13.18
C PRO A 302 -1.55 4.69 14.09
N ILE A 303 -1.09 3.59 13.51
CA ILE A 303 -0.35 2.55 14.27
C ILE A 303 1.02 3.06 14.71
N GLU A 304 1.69 3.87 13.89
CA GLU A 304 2.94 4.53 14.22
C GLU A 304 2.70 5.99 14.60
N ARG A 305 3.22 6.36 15.78
CA ARG A 305 3.11 7.70 16.33
C ARG A 305 4.33 7.98 17.19
N GLU A 306 4.74 9.23 17.24
CA GLU A 306 5.76 9.68 18.18
C GLU A 306 5.29 9.52 19.62
N ALA A 307 6.19 9.10 20.49
CA ALA A 307 5.92 8.98 21.92
C ALA A 307 5.69 10.37 22.54
N SER A 308 4.89 10.41 23.60
CA SER A 308 4.61 11.65 24.34
C SER A 308 5.90 12.32 24.84
N GLY A 309 5.99 13.64 24.69
CA GLY A 309 7.14 14.42 25.08
C GLY A 309 7.38 14.45 26.60
N VAL A 310 8.56 14.88 27.03
CA VAL A 310 8.98 14.89 28.44
C VAL A 310 8.06 15.75 29.34
N ILE A 311 7.53 16.85 28.81
CA ILE A 311 6.70 17.80 29.58
C ILE A 311 5.35 17.18 29.98
N SER A 312 4.78 16.30 29.16
CA SER A 312 3.49 15.64 29.43
C SER A 312 3.62 14.40 30.31
N ARG A 313 4.85 13.99 30.67
CA ARG A 313 5.09 12.78 31.48
C ARG A 313 5.13 13.08 32.97
N GLN A 314 4.55 12.17 33.74
CA GLN A 314 4.66 12.17 35.20
C GLN A 314 5.61 11.07 35.69
N ALA A 315 6.06 11.23 36.95
CA ALA A 315 6.80 10.20 37.64
C ALA A 315 5.94 8.95 37.89
N VAL A 316 6.55 7.79 37.73
CA VAL A 316 5.91 6.48 38.00
C VAL A 316 5.94 6.24 39.51
N ASN A 317 4.82 6.46 40.19
CA ASN A 317 4.68 6.35 41.65
C ASN A 317 3.44 5.59 42.09
N VAL A 318 2.67 5.02 41.17
CA VAL A 318 1.50 4.19 41.48
C VAL A 318 1.80 2.74 41.08
N PRO A 319 1.75 1.78 42.01
CA PRO A 319 2.04 0.39 41.70
C PRO A 319 0.92 -0.25 40.85
N LEU A 320 1.32 -1.13 39.94
CA LEU A 320 0.45 -2.09 39.26
C LEU A 320 0.52 -3.38 40.06
N GLN A 321 -0.60 -3.84 40.59
CA GLN A 321 -0.66 -5.10 41.33
C GLN A 321 -0.77 -6.27 40.38
N THR A 322 0.30 -7.08 40.32
CA THR A 322 0.33 -8.27 39.46
C THR A 322 -0.43 -9.47 40.08
N GLY A 323 -0.64 -9.46 41.38
CA GLY A 323 -1.19 -10.57 42.15
C GLY A 323 -0.15 -11.67 42.44
N ILE A 324 1.10 -11.48 42.03
CA ILE A 324 2.20 -12.40 42.25
C ILE A 324 3.05 -11.86 43.41
N LEU A 325 2.95 -12.49 44.56
CA LEU A 325 3.57 -12.01 45.82
C LEU A 325 5.07 -11.68 45.66
N ALA A 326 5.80 -12.50 44.91
CA ALA A 326 7.24 -12.31 44.70
C ALA A 326 7.54 -11.03 43.90
N ILE A 327 6.69 -10.67 42.93
CA ILE A 327 6.84 -9.43 42.14
C ILE A 327 6.38 -8.24 42.97
N ASP A 328 5.16 -8.27 43.50
CA ASP A 328 4.55 -7.13 44.16
C ASP A 328 5.27 -6.70 45.45
N SER A 329 5.92 -7.66 46.16
CA SER A 329 6.65 -7.38 47.40
C SER A 329 8.12 -6.98 47.19
N MET A 330 8.79 -7.53 46.17
CA MET A 330 10.25 -7.32 46.01
C MET A 330 10.61 -6.41 44.84
N ILE A 331 9.84 -6.47 43.73
CA ILE A 331 10.13 -5.76 42.49
C ILE A 331 8.81 -5.17 41.94
N PRO A 332 8.15 -4.24 42.68
CA PRO A 332 6.85 -3.75 42.27
C PRO A 332 6.93 -3.03 40.94
N ILE A 333 5.98 -3.31 40.07
CA ILE A 333 5.85 -2.66 38.75
C ILE A 333 4.98 -1.41 38.91
N GLY A 334 5.39 -0.31 38.31
CA GLY A 334 4.63 0.94 38.32
C GLY A 334 3.78 1.15 37.07
N ARG A 335 2.63 1.81 37.22
CA ARG A 335 1.77 2.21 36.09
C ARG A 335 2.50 3.25 35.23
N GLY A 336 2.78 2.91 33.98
CA GLY A 336 3.64 3.66 33.05
C GLY A 336 5.04 3.10 32.91
N GLN A 337 5.39 2.04 33.62
CA GLN A 337 6.66 1.33 33.55
C GLN A 337 6.68 0.32 32.40
N ARG A 338 7.88 -0.07 32.02
CA ARG A 338 8.19 -1.13 31.04
C ARG A 338 8.90 -2.25 31.78
N GLU A 339 8.40 -3.48 31.63
CA GLU A 339 9.01 -4.69 32.22
C GLU A 339 9.31 -5.72 31.16
N LEU A 340 10.44 -6.39 31.28
CA LEU A 340 10.87 -7.48 30.42
C LEU A 340 10.73 -8.81 31.15
N LEU A 341 9.88 -9.70 30.62
CA LEU A 341 9.81 -11.09 31.01
C LEU A 341 10.73 -11.92 30.12
N ILE A 342 11.92 -12.24 30.60
CA ILE A 342 12.90 -13.02 29.85
C ILE A 342 13.07 -14.41 30.46
N GLY A 343 13.26 -15.41 29.63
CA GLY A 343 13.47 -16.81 30.04
C GLY A 343 13.34 -17.76 28.85
N ASP A 344 13.75 -19.01 29.05
CA ASP A 344 13.67 -20.06 28.05
C ASP A 344 12.23 -20.42 27.67
N ARG A 345 12.08 -21.27 26.67
CA ARG A 345 10.76 -21.77 26.28
C ARG A 345 10.10 -22.53 27.45
N GLN A 346 8.79 -22.37 27.63
CA GLN A 346 7.97 -23.06 28.65
C GLN A 346 8.35 -22.73 30.11
N THR A 347 9.02 -21.62 30.39
CA THR A 347 9.36 -21.18 31.74
C THR A 347 8.23 -20.42 32.45
N GLY A 348 7.05 -20.27 31.83
CA GLY A 348 5.89 -19.64 32.45
C GLY A 348 5.73 -18.15 32.18
N LYS A 349 6.48 -17.55 31.21
CA LYS A 349 6.36 -16.12 30.88
C LYS A 349 4.92 -15.69 30.56
N THR A 350 4.26 -16.44 29.68
CA THR A 350 2.85 -16.18 29.32
C THR A 350 1.91 -16.34 30.51
N ALA A 351 2.18 -17.30 31.43
CA ALA A 351 1.38 -17.49 32.63
C ALA A 351 1.44 -16.25 33.55
N ILE A 352 2.64 -15.72 33.80
CA ILE A 352 2.81 -14.47 34.57
C ILE A 352 2.01 -13.33 33.94
N ALA A 353 2.07 -13.17 32.63
CA ALA A 353 1.35 -12.11 31.91
C ALA A 353 -0.17 -12.30 32.02
N VAL A 354 -0.68 -13.50 31.82
CA VAL A 354 -2.12 -13.82 31.94
C VAL A 354 -2.62 -13.64 33.37
N ASP A 355 -1.88 -14.13 34.37
CA ASP A 355 -2.24 -13.96 35.79
C ASP A 355 -2.27 -12.47 36.18
N THR A 356 -1.33 -11.67 35.66
CA THR A 356 -1.35 -10.21 35.85
C THR A 356 -2.61 -9.59 35.24
N ILE A 357 -3.03 -9.99 34.05
CA ILE A 357 -4.29 -9.53 33.43
C ILE A 357 -5.50 -9.91 34.30
N LEU A 358 -5.55 -11.18 34.75
CA LEU A 358 -6.64 -11.65 35.56
C LEU A 358 -6.78 -10.85 36.88
N ASN A 359 -5.66 -10.43 37.45
CA ASN A 359 -5.61 -9.66 38.67
C ASN A 359 -5.98 -8.17 38.49
N GLN A 360 -6.15 -7.68 37.25
CA GLN A 360 -6.65 -6.32 37.01
C GLN A 360 -8.17 -6.18 37.18
N LYS A 361 -8.88 -7.25 37.55
CA LYS A 361 -10.30 -7.18 37.85
C LYS A 361 -10.52 -6.16 38.97
N ASP A 362 -11.46 -5.25 38.76
CA ASP A 362 -11.82 -4.16 39.70
C ASP A 362 -10.70 -3.12 39.97
N GLN A 363 -9.60 -3.14 39.21
CA GLN A 363 -8.49 -2.18 39.29
C GLN A 363 -8.58 -0.99 38.31
N ASP A 364 -9.65 -0.93 37.53
CA ASP A 364 -9.90 0.09 36.49
C ASP A 364 -8.78 0.20 35.45
N VAL A 365 -8.16 -0.92 35.11
CA VAL A 365 -7.09 -1.05 34.10
C VAL A 365 -7.62 -1.77 32.88
N ILE A 366 -7.43 -1.17 31.71
CA ILE A 366 -7.70 -1.83 30.42
C ILE A 366 -6.50 -2.70 30.05
N CYS A 367 -6.76 -3.95 29.69
CA CYS A 367 -5.72 -4.90 29.32
C CYS A 367 -5.70 -5.17 27.81
N ILE A 368 -4.53 -5.19 27.19
CA ILE A 368 -4.37 -5.54 25.79
C ILE A 368 -3.33 -6.65 25.69
N TYR A 369 -3.75 -7.80 25.20
CA TYR A 369 -2.85 -8.92 24.95
C TYR A 369 -2.55 -9.01 23.46
N VAL A 370 -1.29 -8.78 23.09
CA VAL A 370 -0.82 -8.82 21.70
C VAL A 370 -0.05 -10.12 21.46
N ALA A 371 -0.69 -11.06 20.78
CA ALA A 371 -0.08 -12.33 20.37
C ALA A 371 0.66 -12.15 19.04
N ILE A 372 1.97 -12.36 19.03
CA ILE A 372 2.82 -12.16 17.87
C ILE A 372 3.46 -13.49 17.44
N GLY A 373 3.12 -13.97 16.25
CA GLY A 373 3.69 -15.20 15.69
C GLY A 373 3.41 -16.46 16.53
N GLN A 374 2.37 -16.45 17.37
CA GLN A 374 1.95 -17.60 18.16
C GLN A 374 1.07 -18.56 17.35
N LYS A 375 0.93 -19.80 17.83
CA LYS A 375 -0.04 -20.73 17.27
C LYS A 375 -1.46 -20.27 17.60
N ALA A 376 -2.38 -20.38 16.67
CA ALA A 376 -3.79 -20.01 16.88
C ALA A 376 -4.42 -20.73 18.10
N SER A 377 -4.03 -22.00 18.34
CA SER A 377 -4.46 -22.77 19.53
C SER A 377 -4.00 -22.14 20.86
N SER A 378 -2.80 -21.54 20.88
CA SER A 378 -2.30 -20.85 22.08
C SER A 378 -3.10 -19.58 22.36
N VAL A 379 -3.39 -18.80 21.32
CA VAL A 379 -4.21 -17.59 21.43
C VAL A 379 -5.64 -17.96 21.90
N ALA A 380 -6.21 -19.02 21.32
CA ALA A 380 -7.53 -19.52 21.76
C ALA A 380 -7.53 -19.92 23.24
N HIS A 381 -6.49 -20.58 23.71
CA HIS A 381 -6.36 -20.96 25.13
C HIS A 381 -6.28 -19.73 26.04
N VAL A 382 -5.53 -18.70 25.67
CA VAL A 382 -5.49 -17.43 26.43
C VAL A 382 -6.86 -16.79 26.46
N ARG A 383 -7.55 -16.67 25.31
CA ARG A 383 -8.90 -16.13 25.21
C ARG A 383 -9.86 -16.88 26.13
N ASP A 384 -9.87 -18.21 26.08
CA ASP A 384 -10.78 -19.04 26.87
C ASP A 384 -10.49 -18.90 28.38
N THR A 385 -9.21 -18.76 28.76
CA THR A 385 -8.81 -18.48 30.14
C THR A 385 -9.32 -17.14 30.62
N LEU A 386 -9.11 -16.07 29.85
CA LEU A 386 -9.60 -14.72 30.16
C LEU A 386 -11.13 -14.68 30.23
N GLN A 387 -11.81 -15.34 29.29
CA GLN A 387 -13.28 -15.41 29.25
C GLN A 387 -13.84 -16.15 30.44
N LYS A 388 -13.25 -17.30 30.83
CA LYS A 388 -13.68 -18.10 31.97
C LYS A 388 -13.64 -17.32 33.30
N HIS A 389 -12.67 -16.41 33.41
CA HIS A 389 -12.51 -15.59 34.63
C HIS A 389 -13.16 -14.18 34.51
N GLY A 390 -13.89 -13.90 33.41
CA GLY A 390 -14.56 -12.61 33.20
C GLY A 390 -13.62 -11.47 32.81
N ALA A 391 -12.33 -11.76 32.51
CA ALA A 391 -11.36 -10.74 32.21
C ALA A 391 -11.49 -10.16 30.80
N MET A 392 -12.27 -10.79 29.92
CA MET A 392 -12.55 -10.24 28.59
C MET A 392 -13.33 -8.92 28.63
N GLU A 393 -14.10 -8.64 29.69
CA GLU A 393 -14.89 -7.40 29.82
C GLU A 393 -14.02 -6.14 29.79
N TYR A 394 -12.76 -6.24 30.25
CA TYR A 394 -11.79 -5.14 30.27
C TYR A 394 -10.55 -5.43 29.41
N SER A 395 -10.61 -6.44 28.56
CA SER A 395 -9.46 -6.87 27.74
C SER A 395 -9.75 -6.82 26.25
N ILE A 396 -8.69 -6.60 25.48
CA ILE A 396 -8.65 -6.71 24.02
C ILE A 396 -7.54 -7.71 23.65
N ILE A 397 -7.80 -8.62 22.71
CA ILE A 397 -6.78 -9.52 22.18
C ILE A 397 -6.49 -9.12 20.74
N VAL A 398 -5.24 -8.76 20.47
CA VAL A 398 -4.73 -8.52 19.10
C VAL A 398 -3.93 -9.75 18.70
N SER A 399 -4.32 -10.41 17.62
CA SER A 399 -3.70 -11.66 17.18
C SER A 399 -3.09 -11.54 15.81
N ALA A 400 -1.78 -11.79 15.72
CA ALA A 400 -1.06 -12.06 14.49
C ALA A 400 -0.37 -13.42 14.64
N THR A 401 -0.98 -14.47 14.12
CA THR A 401 -0.53 -15.86 14.30
C THR A 401 0.69 -16.18 13.45
N ALA A 402 1.32 -17.32 13.73
CA ALA A 402 2.47 -17.80 12.94
C ALA A 402 2.12 -18.15 11.48
N SER A 403 0.83 -18.33 11.16
CA SER A 403 0.32 -18.54 9.80
C SER A 403 0.02 -17.26 9.05
N ASP A 404 -0.02 -16.13 9.76
CA ASP A 404 -0.26 -14.83 9.13
C ASP A 404 1.02 -14.29 8.48
N PRO A 405 0.89 -13.51 7.39
CA PRO A 405 2.04 -12.88 6.73
C PRO A 405 2.89 -12.06 7.70
N ALA A 406 4.21 -12.00 7.45
CA ALA A 406 5.16 -11.25 8.27
C ALA A 406 4.77 -9.77 8.48
N PRO A 407 4.21 -9.05 7.50
CA PRO A 407 3.71 -7.69 7.70
C PRO A 407 2.69 -7.55 8.83
N LEU A 408 1.74 -8.47 8.96
CA LEU A 408 0.75 -8.44 10.03
C LEU A 408 1.38 -8.69 11.41
N GLN A 409 2.38 -9.59 11.49
CA GLN A 409 3.14 -9.81 12.73
C GLN A 409 3.98 -8.57 13.10
N TYR A 410 4.48 -7.83 12.10
CA TYR A 410 5.24 -6.60 12.29
C TYR A 410 4.36 -5.48 12.85
N ILE A 411 3.16 -5.25 12.32
CA ILE A 411 2.29 -4.14 12.76
C ILE A 411 1.54 -4.42 14.05
N ALA A 412 1.33 -5.69 14.43
CA ALA A 412 0.52 -6.07 15.58
C ALA A 412 0.87 -5.35 16.89
N PRO A 413 2.14 -5.24 17.33
CA PRO A 413 2.46 -4.53 18.57
C PRO A 413 2.17 -3.03 18.49
N TYR A 414 2.37 -2.40 17.34
CA TYR A 414 2.03 -0.99 17.13
C TYR A 414 0.51 -0.76 17.13
N ALA A 415 -0.25 -1.69 16.56
CA ALA A 415 -1.70 -1.69 16.59
C ALA A 415 -2.22 -1.76 18.05
N GLY A 416 -1.68 -2.71 18.83
CA GLY A 416 -2.00 -2.82 20.25
C GLY A 416 -1.64 -1.56 21.05
N ALA A 417 -0.47 -0.94 20.76
CA ALA A 417 -0.08 0.32 21.36
C ALA A 417 -1.06 1.46 21.01
N ALA A 418 -1.45 1.60 19.73
CA ALA A 418 -2.39 2.63 19.29
C ALA A 418 -3.78 2.47 19.95
N MET A 419 -4.26 1.23 20.09
CA MET A 419 -5.50 0.93 20.83
C MET A 419 -5.39 1.31 22.32
N GLY A 420 -4.22 1.04 22.94
CA GLY A 420 -3.96 1.41 24.34
C GLY A 420 -3.88 2.90 24.57
N GLU A 421 -3.21 3.63 23.71
CA GLU A 421 -3.08 5.08 23.78
C GLU A 421 -4.43 5.81 23.71
N TYR A 422 -5.41 5.26 22.99
CA TYR A 422 -6.76 5.80 22.98
C TYR A 422 -7.37 5.87 24.37
N PHE A 423 -7.21 4.81 25.17
CA PHE A 423 -7.71 4.79 26.56
C PHE A 423 -6.83 5.62 27.50
N MET A 424 -5.52 5.61 27.29
CA MET A 424 -4.57 6.40 28.07
C MET A 424 -4.87 7.91 27.97
N GLU A 425 -5.17 8.42 26.77
CA GLU A 425 -5.57 9.82 26.57
C GLU A 425 -6.93 10.17 27.19
N GLN A 426 -7.76 9.17 27.47
CA GLN A 426 -9.00 9.35 28.26
C GLN A 426 -8.77 9.27 29.79
N GLY A 427 -7.52 9.25 30.22
CA GLY A 427 -7.16 9.16 31.63
C GLY A 427 -7.30 7.77 32.23
N ARG A 428 -7.41 6.70 31.40
CA ARG A 428 -7.46 5.31 31.86
C ARG A 428 -6.06 4.70 31.89
N ASP A 429 -5.81 3.88 32.90
CA ASP A 429 -4.60 3.07 32.95
C ASP A 429 -4.71 1.87 32.00
N VAL A 430 -3.62 1.55 31.32
CA VAL A 430 -3.57 0.47 30.31
C VAL A 430 -2.37 -0.43 30.57
N LEU A 431 -2.63 -1.73 30.59
CA LEU A 431 -1.62 -2.80 30.62
C LEU A 431 -1.54 -3.43 29.23
N ILE A 432 -0.38 -3.36 28.58
CA ILE A 432 -0.16 -4.03 27.28
C ILE A 432 0.86 -5.15 27.48
N VAL A 433 0.51 -6.34 27.02
CA VAL A 433 1.39 -7.52 26.98
C VAL A 433 1.75 -7.82 25.54
N TYR A 434 3.03 -7.80 25.21
CA TYR A 434 3.55 -8.24 23.89
C TYR A 434 4.15 -9.66 24.00
N ASP A 435 3.51 -10.65 23.47
CA ASP A 435 3.93 -12.05 23.52
C ASP A 435 4.10 -12.64 22.12
N ASP A 436 5.33 -12.62 21.52
CA ASP A 436 6.58 -12.08 22.05
C ASP A 436 7.29 -11.15 21.04
N LEU A 437 8.09 -10.25 21.56
CA LEU A 437 8.87 -9.30 20.73
C LEU A 437 10.05 -9.96 19.99
N SER A 438 10.48 -11.16 20.38
CA SER A 438 11.50 -11.90 19.62
C SER A 438 10.96 -12.30 18.24
N LYS A 439 9.70 -12.76 18.17
CA LYS A 439 9.04 -13.07 16.89
C LYS A 439 8.74 -11.82 16.07
N HIS A 440 8.43 -10.71 16.73
CA HIS A 440 8.32 -9.42 16.09
C HIS A 440 9.62 -9.03 15.35
N ALA A 441 10.78 -9.18 16.02
CA ALA A 441 12.07 -8.93 15.39
C ALA A 441 12.35 -9.88 14.22
N VAL A 442 11.96 -11.15 14.32
CA VAL A 442 12.09 -12.14 13.23
C VAL A 442 11.21 -11.75 12.03
N ALA A 443 9.97 -11.30 12.26
CA ALA A 443 9.10 -10.81 11.20
C ALA A 443 9.70 -9.60 10.49
N TYR A 444 10.26 -8.63 11.25
CA TYR A 444 10.94 -7.48 10.68
C TYR A 444 12.19 -7.85 9.87
N ARG A 445 12.96 -8.83 10.34
CA ARG A 445 14.09 -9.38 9.58
C ARG A 445 13.63 -9.96 8.25
N ALA A 446 12.56 -10.77 8.24
CA ALA A 446 12.02 -11.33 7.01
C ALA A 446 11.60 -10.24 6.03
N LEU A 447 10.85 -9.23 6.48
CA LEU A 447 10.46 -8.08 5.66
C LEU A 447 11.65 -7.31 5.09
N SER A 448 12.66 -7.05 5.92
CA SER A 448 13.85 -6.31 5.50
C SER A 448 14.66 -7.05 4.44
N LEU A 449 14.76 -8.39 4.54
CA LEU A 449 15.42 -9.22 3.54
C LEU A 449 14.64 -9.23 2.22
N LEU A 450 13.33 -9.34 2.29
CA LEU A 450 12.46 -9.31 1.11
C LEU A 450 12.51 -7.94 0.40
N LEU A 451 12.59 -6.85 1.16
CA LEU A 451 12.82 -5.49 0.63
C LEU A 451 14.28 -5.25 0.18
N LYS A 452 15.10 -6.30 0.13
CA LYS A 452 16.50 -6.25 -0.32
C LYS A 452 17.38 -5.25 0.48
N ARG A 453 17.01 -4.94 1.74
CA ARG A 453 17.82 -4.10 2.62
C ARG A 453 19.09 -4.85 3.04
N SER A 454 20.20 -4.13 3.19
CA SER A 454 21.48 -4.72 3.58
C SER A 454 21.40 -5.38 4.96
N PRO A 455 21.64 -6.69 5.08
CA PRO A 455 21.58 -7.40 6.35
C PRO A 455 22.81 -7.09 7.21
N GLY A 456 22.61 -7.00 8.52
CA GLY A 456 23.65 -6.98 9.53
C GLY A 456 23.92 -8.35 10.11
N ARG A 457 24.35 -8.39 11.39
CA ARG A 457 24.62 -9.64 12.12
C ARG A 457 23.35 -10.51 12.20
N GLU A 458 23.50 -11.81 11.94
CA GLU A 458 22.39 -12.79 11.93
C GLU A 458 21.25 -12.41 10.97
N ALA A 459 21.58 -11.67 9.92
CA ALA A 459 20.66 -11.14 8.92
C ALA A 459 19.61 -10.15 9.47
N TYR A 460 19.76 -9.63 10.69
CA TYR A 460 18.91 -8.57 11.18
C TYR A 460 19.31 -7.23 10.52
N PRO A 461 18.34 -6.35 10.20
CA PRO A 461 18.66 -5.00 9.75
C PRO A 461 19.28 -4.18 10.88
N GLY A 462 20.12 -3.20 10.54
CA GLY A 462 20.86 -2.40 11.52
C GLY A 462 19.97 -1.58 12.45
N ASP A 463 18.74 -1.31 12.06
CA ASP A 463 17.74 -0.53 12.80
C ASP A 463 16.79 -1.37 13.68
N VAL A 464 17.04 -2.67 13.86
CA VAL A 464 16.19 -3.55 14.68
C VAL A 464 16.03 -3.03 16.12
N PHE A 465 17.04 -2.38 16.70
CA PHE A 465 16.92 -1.74 18.02
C PHE A 465 15.91 -0.60 18.01
N TYR A 466 15.91 0.20 16.98
CA TYR A 466 14.99 1.31 16.84
C TYR A 466 13.53 0.85 16.75
N LEU A 467 13.30 -0.32 16.15
CA LEU A 467 12.00 -0.97 16.10
C LEU A 467 11.36 -1.12 17.49
N HIS A 468 12.10 -1.70 18.44
CA HIS A 468 11.58 -1.92 19.78
C HIS A 468 11.64 -0.65 20.63
N SER A 469 12.66 0.19 20.50
CA SER A 469 12.77 1.39 21.31
C SER A 469 11.64 2.39 21.03
N ARG A 470 11.28 2.63 19.77
CA ARG A 470 10.15 3.50 19.42
C ARG A 470 8.79 2.97 19.87
N LEU A 471 8.61 1.64 19.91
CA LEU A 471 7.41 1.02 20.47
C LEU A 471 7.34 1.18 21.99
N LEU A 472 8.42 0.83 22.68
CA LEU A 472 8.45 0.80 24.14
C LEU A 472 8.47 2.21 24.76
N GLU A 473 8.99 3.20 24.03
CA GLU A 473 9.00 4.58 24.50
C GLU A 473 7.59 5.22 24.55
N ARG A 474 6.60 4.60 23.88
CA ARG A 474 5.19 4.99 23.94
C ARG A 474 4.56 4.67 25.29
N ALA A 475 5.13 3.74 26.07
CA ALA A 475 4.69 3.44 27.42
C ALA A 475 5.18 4.54 28.39
N CYS A 476 4.25 5.24 29.00
CA CYS A 476 4.54 6.32 29.94
C CYS A 476 3.30 6.58 30.84
N ARG A 477 3.51 7.37 31.88
CA ARG A 477 2.44 7.96 32.68
C ARG A 477 2.30 9.43 32.26
N LEU A 478 1.09 9.84 31.91
CA LEU A 478 0.77 11.21 31.52
C LEU A 478 0.19 12.02 32.68
N THR A 479 0.29 13.36 32.55
CA THR A 479 -0.27 14.34 33.50
C THR A 479 -1.77 14.37 33.45
#